data_3eb46cfe6a561354c1bcc0d6ab32f1d9
#
_entry.id   3eb46cfe6a561354c1bcc0d6ab32f1d9
#
_cell.length_a   1.000
_cell.length_b   1.000
_cell.length_c   1.000
_cell.angle_alpha   90.00
_cell.angle_beta   90.00
_cell.angle_gamma   90.00
#
_symmetry.space_group_name_H-M   'P 1'
#
loop_
_entity.id
_entity.type
_entity.pdbx_description
1 polymer ?
#
loop_
_entity_poly.entity_id
_entity_poly.type
_entity_poly.pdbx_seq_one_letter_code
_entity_poly.pdbx_strand_id
1 'polypeptide(L)'
;MLSGSFADLSAPLALILQDWIHGPTGDALARIILRWSHFVAGIVWIGILYFFNLINVPLMKKLDGPTKKIVIPELMPRALWYFRWGAVVTVLVGLTYYAMYIMSSNAHNVGANVWAWLGQWLLVVLVFYAILYLVLQSVNNGNLLAVIVALLVIAFAGVVLYLLGEKGDNKTLSIGVGGGLGIWMLLNVWGIIWRAQKKIIAATVEGTTPPADLARKAFLASRTNAWLSLPMLFLMGTSHGDYQIFGTNK
;
A
#
# COMPACT_ATOMS: atom_id res chain seq x y z
N MET A 1 -20.81 21.88 -58.14
CA MET A 1 -19.70 22.57 -57.49
C MET A 1 -20.01 22.63 -55.99
N LEU A 2 -19.54 21.67 -55.22
CA LEU A 2 -19.55 21.67 -53.78
C LEU A 2 -18.16 21.20 -53.32
N SER A 3 -17.17 22.11 -53.44
CA SER A 3 -15.86 21.94 -52.79
C SER A 3 -15.83 22.77 -51.51
N GLY A 4 -16.69 22.40 -50.57
CA GLY A 4 -16.58 22.83 -49.20
C GLY A 4 -15.38 22.09 -48.58
N SER A 5 -14.28 22.80 -48.38
CA SER A 5 -13.03 22.27 -47.84
C SER A 5 -13.26 21.70 -46.45
N PHE A 6 -12.88 20.44 -46.22
CA PHE A 6 -12.82 19.81 -44.88
C PHE A 6 -11.93 20.59 -43.89
N ALA A 7 -11.16 21.54 -44.35
CA ALA A 7 -10.38 22.46 -43.54
C ALA A 7 -11.23 23.44 -42.72
N ASP A 8 -12.45 23.75 -43.14
CA ASP A 8 -13.32 24.73 -42.46
C ASP A 8 -14.10 24.14 -41.26
N LEU A 9 -14.19 22.82 -41.15
CA LEU A 9 -14.82 22.14 -40.02
C LEU A 9 -13.85 21.84 -38.85
N SER A 10 -12.56 21.86 -39.13
CA SER A 10 -11.54 21.57 -38.09
C SER A 10 -11.29 22.77 -37.17
N ALA A 11 -11.43 23.99 -37.67
CA ALA A 11 -11.21 25.20 -36.87
C ALA A 11 -12.26 25.39 -35.73
N PRO A 12 -13.59 25.27 -35.98
CA PRO A 12 -14.56 25.34 -34.89
C PRO A 12 -14.48 24.16 -33.92
N LEU A 13 -14.14 22.96 -34.40
CA LEU A 13 -13.93 21.82 -33.53
C LEU A 13 -12.69 21.99 -32.63
N ALA A 14 -11.60 22.51 -33.18
CA ALA A 14 -10.39 22.84 -32.43
C ALA A 14 -10.63 23.94 -31.37
N LEU A 15 -11.43 24.98 -31.73
CA LEU A 15 -11.81 26.03 -30.77
C LEU A 15 -12.72 25.49 -29.64
N ILE A 16 -13.70 24.66 -29.99
CA ILE A 16 -14.57 24.00 -29.00
C ILE A 16 -13.75 23.08 -28.08
N LEU A 17 -12.81 22.32 -28.64
CA LEU A 17 -11.94 21.44 -27.86
C LEU A 17 -10.94 22.23 -26.98
N GLN A 18 -10.51 23.42 -27.44
CA GLN A 18 -9.60 24.29 -26.69
C GLN A 18 -10.24 24.86 -25.42
N ASP A 19 -11.55 25.12 -25.44
CA ASP A 19 -12.30 25.56 -24.27
C ASP A 19 -12.58 24.42 -23.27
N TRP A 20 -12.57 23.16 -23.73
CA TRP A 20 -12.86 21.98 -22.92
C TRP A 20 -11.61 21.21 -22.43
N ILE A 21 -10.49 21.36 -23.13
CA ILE A 21 -9.24 20.64 -22.83
C ILE A 21 -8.16 21.65 -22.45
N HIS A 22 -8.11 21.99 -21.17
CA HIS A 22 -6.96 22.71 -20.63
C HIS A 22 -5.87 21.72 -20.23
N GLY A 23 -4.70 21.82 -20.86
CA GLY A 23 -3.53 21.03 -20.45
C GLY A 23 -3.19 21.32 -18.98
N PRO A 24 -2.89 20.29 -18.16
CA PRO A 24 -2.52 20.50 -16.76
C PRO A 24 -1.23 21.30 -16.66
N THR A 25 -1.13 22.17 -15.64
CA THR A 25 0.15 22.78 -15.27
C THR A 25 1.16 21.68 -14.88
N GLY A 26 2.47 21.99 -14.88
CA GLY A 26 3.49 21.02 -14.50
C GLY A 26 3.26 20.42 -13.12
N ASP A 27 2.83 21.22 -12.13
CA ASP A 27 2.48 20.74 -10.78
C ASP A 27 1.23 19.82 -10.79
N ALA A 28 0.19 20.21 -11.53
CA ALA A 28 -1.01 19.37 -11.68
C ALA A 28 -0.68 18.03 -12.36
N LEU A 29 0.18 18.06 -13.40
CA LEU A 29 0.64 16.85 -14.06
C LEU A 29 1.43 15.94 -13.12
N ALA A 30 2.33 16.49 -12.32
CA ALA A 30 3.08 15.74 -11.32
C ALA A 30 2.14 15.04 -10.31
N ARG A 31 1.13 15.76 -9.80
CA ARG A 31 0.10 15.19 -8.90
C ARG A 31 -0.67 14.05 -9.56
N ILE A 32 -1.08 14.23 -10.82
CA ILE A 32 -1.80 13.20 -11.58
C ILE A 32 -0.93 11.96 -11.75
N ILE A 33 0.34 12.11 -12.18
CA ILE A 33 1.26 10.98 -12.39
C ILE A 33 1.52 10.24 -11.07
N LEU A 34 1.80 10.95 -9.97
CA LEU A 34 2.03 10.31 -8.67
C LEU A 34 0.79 9.53 -8.20
N ARG A 35 -0.41 10.11 -8.30
CA ARG A 35 -1.65 9.42 -7.93
C ARG A 35 -1.90 8.21 -8.82
N TRP A 36 -1.80 8.36 -10.14
CA TRP A 36 -1.99 7.28 -11.08
C TRP A 36 -1.00 6.13 -10.84
N SER A 37 0.29 6.42 -10.68
CA SER A 37 1.31 5.42 -10.39
C SER A 37 1.05 4.70 -9.07
N HIS A 38 0.60 5.44 -8.03
CA HIS A 38 0.22 4.87 -6.74
C HIS A 38 -0.93 3.86 -6.89
N PHE A 39 -1.99 4.22 -7.62
CA PHE A 39 -3.13 3.34 -7.85
C PHE A 39 -2.76 2.10 -8.67
N VAL A 40 -2.06 2.27 -9.79
CA VAL A 40 -1.68 1.14 -10.65
C VAL A 40 -0.78 0.15 -9.90
N ALA A 41 0.25 0.64 -9.22
CA ALA A 41 1.13 -0.20 -8.43
C ALA A 41 0.39 -0.84 -7.23
N GLY A 42 -0.52 -0.11 -6.59
CA GLY A 42 -1.37 -0.58 -5.50
C GLY A 42 -2.30 -1.70 -5.91
N ILE A 43 -2.96 -1.59 -7.07
CA ILE A 43 -3.81 -2.66 -7.63
C ILE A 43 -3.00 -3.94 -7.83
N VAL A 44 -1.81 -3.84 -8.42
CA VAL A 44 -0.91 -4.99 -8.62
C VAL A 44 -0.50 -5.59 -7.27
N TRP A 45 -0.05 -4.77 -6.33
CA TRP A 45 0.39 -5.23 -5.02
C TRP A 45 -0.71 -5.91 -4.21
N ILE A 46 -1.85 -5.24 -4.04
CA ILE A 46 -2.96 -5.76 -3.23
C ILE A 46 -3.66 -6.94 -3.92
N GLY A 47 -3.79 -6.89 -5.25
CA GLY A 47 -4.34 -8.01 -6.02
C GLY A 47 -3.52 -9.29 -5.85
N ILE A 48 -2.19 -9.19 -5.92
CA ILE A 48 -1.31 -10.35 -5.70
C ILE A 48 -1.32 -10.78 -4.22
N LEU A 49 -1.44 -9.86 -3.27
CA LEU A 49 -1.62 -10.20 -1.85
C LEU A 49 -2.85 -11.08 -1.63
N TYR A 50 -3.98 -10.71 -2.23
CA TYR A 50 -5.21 -11.49 -2.13
C TYR A 50 -5.10 -12.80 -2.91
N PHE A 51 -4.49 -12.80 -4.08
CA PHE A 51 -4.19 -14.03 -4.80
C PHE A 51 -3.40 -15.01 -3.91
N PHE A 52 -2.34 -14.58 -3.25
CA PHE A 52 -1.57 -15.46 -2.37
C PHE A 52 -2.41 -16.03 -1.22
N ASN A 53 -3.22 -15.20 -0.56
CA ASN A 53 -3.94 -15.60 0.64
C ASN A 53 -5.24 -16.37 0.36
N LEU A 54 -5.98 -16.00 -0.71
CA LEU A 54 -7.31 -16.53 -0.98
C LEU A 54 -7.31 -17.65 -2.03
N ILE A 55 -6.34 -17.65 -2.94
CA ILE A 55 -6.29 -18.59 -4.06
C ILE A 55 -5.10 -19.54 -3.92
N ASN A 56 -3.89 -19.00 -3.85
CA ASN A 56 -2.67 -19.82 -3.88
C ASN A 56 -2.53 -20.72 -2.64
N VAL A 57 -2.82 -20.24 -1.44
CA VAL A 57 -2.72 -21.05 -0.21
C VAL A 57 -3.68 -22.25 -0.23
N PRO A 58 -4.98 -22.12 -0.56
CA PRO A 58 -5.87 -23.27 -0.71
C PRO A 58 -5.46 -24.22 -1.84
N LEU A 59 -5.01 -23.67 -2.98
CA LEU A 59 -4.54 -24.48 -4.10
C LEU A 59 -3.33 -25.35 -3.71
N MET A 60 -2.32 -24.76 -3.09
CA MET A 60 -1.11 -25.45 -2.67
C MET A 60 -1.39 -26.59 -1.66
N LYS A 61 -2.48 -26.53 -0.90
CA LYS A 61 -2.88 -27.63 -0.01
C LYS A 61 -3.44 -28.82 -0.75
N LYS A 62 -3.99 -28.63 -1.96
CA LYS A 62 -4.61 -29.67 -2.78
C LYS A 62 -3.63 -30.36 -3.74
N LEU A 63 -2.53 -29.67 -4.11
CA LEU A 63 -1.54 -30.20 -5.03
C LEU A 63 -0.68 -31.27 -4.33
N ASP A 64 -0.34 -32.32 -5.09
CA ASP A 64 0.63 -33.34 -4.69
C ASP A 64 2.08 -32.83 -4.75
N GLY A 65 3.00 -33.63 -4.23
CA GLY A 65 4.43 -33.25 -4.16
C GLY A 65 5.07 -33.01 -5.54
N PRO A 66 4.93 -33.92 -6.50
CA PRO A 66 5.44 -33.76 -7.86
C PRO A 66 4.94 -32.49 -8.54
N THR A 67 3.64 -32.21 -8.48
CA THR A 67 3.05 -31.00 -9.07
C THR A 67 3.57 -29.72 -8.41
N LYS A 68 3.75 -29.70 -7.07
CA LYS A 68 4.35 -28.54 -6.37
C LYS A 68 5.77 -28.24 -6.83
N LYS A 69 6.58 -29.27 -7.12
CA LYS A 69 7.96 -29.10 -7.60
C LYS A 69 8.02 -28.40 -8.97
N ILE A 70 6.96 -28.48 -9.76
CA ILE A 70 6.85 -27.79 -11.05
C ILE A 70 6.24 -26.40 -10.86
N VAL A 71 5.13 -26.30 -10.15
CA VAL A 71 4.34 -25.06 -10.04
C VAL A 71 5.07 -24.00 -9.21
N ILE A 72 5.68 -24.35 -8.08
CA ILE A 72 6.30 -23.38 -7.19
C ILE A 72 7.45 -22.61 -7.85
N PRO A 73 8.45 -23.25 -8.49
CA PRO A 73 9.53 -22.55 -9.16
C PRO A 73 9.08 -21.66 -10.34
N GLU A 74 8.01 -22.03 -11.02
CA GLU A 74 7.49 -21.27 -12.16
C GLU A 74 6.61 -20.09 -11.75
N LEU A 75 5.70 -20.28 -10.81
CA LEU A 75 4.72 -19.28 -10.41
C LEU A 75 5.28 -18.26 -9.41
N MET A 76 5.93 -18.78 -8.34
CA MET A 76 6.26 -17.94 -7.18
C MET A 76 7.29 -16.84 -7.47
N PRO A 77 8.38 -17.08 -8.22
CA PRO A 77 9.36 -16.02 -8.51
C PRO A 77 8.73 -14.86 -9.29
N ARG A 78 7.87 -15.17 -10.28
CA ARG A 78 7.18 -14.15 -11.09
C ARG A 78 6.18 -13.35 -10.26
N ALA A 79 5.31 -14.03 -9.53
CA ALA A 79 4.31 -13.36 -8.69
C ALA A 79 4.97 -12.53 -7.58
N LEU A 80 6.01 -13.05 -6.92
CA LEU A 80 6.74 -12.33 -5.89
C LEU A 80 7.54 -11.14 -6.43
N TRP A 81 7.95 -11.15 -7.70
CA TRP A 81 8.61 -9.98 -8.31
C TRP A 81 7.65 -8.80 -8.38
N TYR A 82 6.47 -9.00 -8.98
CA TYR A 82 5.44 -7.96 -9.05
C TYR A 82 4.93 -7.54 -7.67
N PHE A 83 4.75 -8.49 -6.76
CA PHE A 83 4.32 -8.24 -5.38
C PHE A 83 5.27 -7.29 -4.64
N ARG A 84 6.58 -7.55 -4.71
CA ARG A 84 7.59 -6.75 -4.03
C ARG A 84 7.73 -5.35 -4.62
N TRP A 85 7.88 -5.29 -5.94
CA TRP A 85 8.08 -4.01 -6.60
C TRP A 85 6.81 -3.18 -6.66
N GLY A 86 5.65 -3.79 -6.80
CA GLY A 86 4.37 -3.13 -6.61
C GLY A 86 4.26 -2.47 -5.25
N ALA A 87 4.65 -3.16 -4.17
CA ALA A 87 4.69 -2.60 -2.82
C ALA A 87 5.64 -1.40 -2.70
N VAL A 88 6.86 -1.52 -3.26
CA VAL A 88 7.86 -0.43 -3.23
C VAL A 88 7.34 0.81 -3.95
N VAL A 89 6.87 0.65 -5.19
CA VAL A 89 6.38 1.78 -5.99
C VAL A 89 5.17 2.43 -5.31
N THR A 90 4.21 1.62 -4.84
CA THR A 90 3.03 2.15 -4.14
C THR A 90 3.43 3.00 -2.94
N VAL A 91 4.28 2.48 -2.06
CA VAL A 91 4.64 3.18 -0.83
C VAL A 91 5.52 4.40 -1.11
N LEU A 92 6.53 4.30 -1.98
CA LEU A 92 7.41 5.45 -2.27
C LEU A 92 6.65 6.59 -2.93
N VAL A 93 5.84 6.28 -3.95
CA VAL A 93 5.04 7.29 -4.65
C VAL A 93 3.98 7.89 -3.71
N GLY A 94 3.32 7.03 -2.91
CA GLY A 94 2.34 7.46 -1.92
C GLY A 94 2.95 8.34 -0.84
N LEU A 95 4.12 8.00 -0.32
CA LEU A 95 4.86 8.79 0.68
C LEU A 95 5.27 10.16 0.10
N THR A 96 5.77 10.17 -1.14
CA THR A 96 6.10 11.42 -1.84
C THR A 96 4.87 12.31 -1.97
N TYR A 97 3.75 11.75 -2.42
CA TYR A 97 2.50 12.50 -2.55
C TYR A 97 1.98 13.01 -1.19
N TYR A 98 2.02 12.19 -0.16
CA TYR A 98 1.59 12.54 1.18
C TYR A 98 2.44 13.67 1.76
N ALA A 99 3.76 13.56 1.69
CA ALA A 99 4.67 14.56 2.23
C ALA A 99 4.57 15.91 1.48
N MET A 100 4.62 15.87 0.14
CA MET A 100 4.71 17.08 -0.68
C MET A 100 3.37 17.82 -0.84
N TYR A 101 2.25 17.10 -0.92
CA TYR A 101 0.97 17.69 -1.32
C TYR A 101 -0.11 17.65 -0.25
N ILE A 102 -0.06 16.71 0.68
CA ILE A 102 -1.09 16.60 1.71
C ILE A 102 -0.58 17.21 3.02
N MET A 103 0.43 16.59 3.61
CA MET A 103 0.98 17.05 4.90
C MET A 103 1.57 18.48 4.79
N SER A 104 2.30 18.77 3.70
CA SER A 104 2.87 20.10 3.48
C SER A 104 1.78 21.17 3.35
N SER A 105 0.70 20.89 2.60
CA SER A 105 -0.42 21.84 2.46
C SER A 105 -1.10 22.09 3.80
N ASN A 106 -1.42 21.02 4.54
CA ASN A 106 -2.05 21.17 5.85
C ASN A 106 -1.13 21.88 6.86
N ALA A 107 0.14 21.50 6.92
CA ALA A 107 1.11 22.14 7.82
C ALA A 107 1.28 23.63 7.53
N HIS A 108 1.32 24.02 6.25
CA HIS A 108 1.36 25.43 5.85
C HIS A 108 0.12 26.19 6.34
N ASN A 109 -1.07 25.63 6.15
CA ASN A 109 -2.33 26.28 6.53
C ASN A 109 -2.45 26.54 8.05
N VAL A 110 -1.83 25.69 8.87
CA VAL A 110 -1.89 25.77 10.33
C VAL A 110 -0.61 26.31 10.97
N GLY A 111 0.35 26.77 10.16
CA GLY A 111 1.63 27.32 10.65
C GLY A 111 2.53 26.30 11.33
N ALA A 112 2.42 25.00 10.97
CA ALA A 112 3.23 23.92 11.53
C ALA A 112 4.47 23.63 10.66
N ASN A 113 5.50 23.05 11.28
CA ASN A 113 6.69 22.60 10.55
C ASN A 113 6.46 21.22 9.94
N VAL A 114 6.39 21.14 8.61
CA VAL A 114 6.15 19.90 7.87
C VAL A 114 7.19 18.81 8.15
N TRP A 115 8.45 19.18 8.29
CA TRP A 115 9.54 18.21 8.54
C TRP A 115 9.45 17.62 9.95
N ALA A 116 9.05 18.43 10.93
CA ALA A 116 8.79 17.96 12.29
C ALA A 116 7.61 16.97 12.31
N TRP A 117 6.52 17.28 11.64
CA TRP A 117 5.37 16.39 11.52
C TRP A 117 5.72 15.07 10.82
N LEU A 118 6.42 15.17 9.67
CA LEU A 118 6.83 13.98 8.90
C LEU A 118 7.79 13.12 9.71
N GLY A 119 8.76 13.72 10.39
CA GLY A 119 9.73 13.01 11.23
C GLY A 119 9.06 12.31 12.42
N GLN A 120 8.17 13.00 13.14
CA GLN A 120 7.41 12.42 14.25
C GLN A 120 6.51 11.28 13.78
N TRP A 121 5.78 11.48 12.71
CA TRP A 121 4.93 10.44 12.11
C TRP A 121 5.74 9.21 11.70
N LEU A 122 6.85 9.39 10.96
CA LEU A 122 7.71 8.29 10.56
C LEU A 122 8.30 7.55 11.77
N LEU A 123 8.72 8.27 12.79
CA LEU A 123 9.21 7.66 14.03
C LEU A 123 8.14 6.76 14.67
N VAL A 124 6.91 7.25 14.79
CA VAL A 124 5.79 6.47 15.33
C VAL A 124 5.53 5.23 14.46
N VAL A 125 5.48 5.38 13.14
CA VAL A 125 5.31 4.26 12.19
C VAL A 125 6.38 3.19 12.42
N LEU A 126 7.65 3.59 12.54
CA LEU A 126 8.76 2.65 12.70
C LEU A 126 8.80 1.99 14.08
N VAL A 127 8.49 2.73 15.15
CA VAL A 127 8.40 2.16 16.52
C VAL A 127 7.31 1.11 16.58
N PHE A 128 6.11 1.40 16.10
CA PHE A 128 5.02 0.44 16.08
C PHE A 128 5.30 -0.75 15.14
N TYR A 129 5.99 -0.51 14.02
CA TYR A 129 6.45 -1.62 13.18
C TYR A 129 7.44 -2.52 13.90
N ALA A 130 8.38 -1.98 14.65
CA ALA A 130 9.31 -2.79 15.44
C ALA A 130 8.57 -3.71 16.44
N ILE A 131 7.52 -3.20 17.09
CA ILE A 131 6.64 -4.01 17.96
C ILE A 131 5.94 -5.10 17.13
N LEU A 132 5.34 -4.75 15.99
CA LEU A 132 4.69 -5.71 15.09
C LEU A 132 5.67 -6.80 14.64
N TYR A 133 6.89 -6.42 14.27
CA TYR A 133 7.93 -7.36 13.85
C TYR A 133 8.27 -8.35 14.97
N LEU A 134 8.46 -7.89 16.21
CA LEU A 134 8.71 -8.76 17.36
C LEU A 134 7.53 -9.70 17.64
N VAL A 135 6.31 -9.20 17.55
CA VAL A 135 5.08 -10.01 17.69
C VAL A 135 5.02 -11.11 16.62
N LEU A 136 5.31 -10.78 15.35
CA LEU A 136 5.35 -11.76 14.25
C LEU A 136 6.45 -12.82 14.41
N GLN A 137 7.55 -12.49 15.09
CA GLN A 137 8.61 -13.46 15.39
C GLN A 137 8.28 -14.39 16.56
N SER A 138 7.46 -13.92 17.51
CA SER A 138 7.21 -14.61 18.78
C SER A 138 5.88 -15.37 18.82
N VAL A 139 4.83 -14.86 18.11
CA VAL A 139 3.48 -15.41 18.21
C VAL A 139 3.19 -16.33 17.04
N ASN A 140 3.02 -17.63 17.33
CA ASN A 140 2.69 -18.63 16.32
C ASN A 140 1.18 -18.93 16.23
N ASN A 141 0.37 -18.55 17.21
CA ASN A 141 -1.08 -18.72 17.16
C ASN A 141 -1.72 -17.61 16.33
N GLY A 142 -2.38 -17.97 15.22
CA GLY A 142 -2.96 -17.00 14.30
C GLY A 142 -4.11 -16.17 14.88
N ASN A 143 -4.93 -16.74 15.80
CA ASN A 143 -6.04 -16.03 16.43
C ASN A 143 -5.51 -15.01 17.45
N LEU A 144 -4.55 -15.43 18.28
CA LEU A 144 -3.88 -14.53 19.24
C LEU A 144 -3.16 -13.40 18.50
N LEU A 145 -2.47 -13.74 17.40
CA LEU A 145 -1.81 -12.74 16.53
C LEU A 145 -2.81 -11.73 15.99
N ALA A 146 -3.97 -12.17 15.52
CA ALA A 146 -5.00 -11.26 14.99
C ALA A 146 -5.49 -10.27 16.04
N VAL A 147 -5.73 -10.72 17.27
CA VAL A 147 -6.14 -9.85 18.38
C VAL A 147 -5.04 -8.83 18.72
N ILE A 148 -3.78 -9.29 18.86
CA ILE A 148 -2.66 -8.40 19.18
C ILE A 148 -2.46 -7.35 18.06
N VAL A 149 -2.53 -7.76 16.79
CA VAL A 149 -2.40 -6.84 15.66
C VAL A 149 -3.55 -5.84 15.61
N ALA A 150 -4.78 -6.26 15.90
CA ALA A 150 -5.92 -5.33 15.96
C ALA A 150 -5.72 -4.27 17.05
N LEU A 151 -5.31 -4.68 18.26
CA LEU A 151 -5.00 -3.74 19.35
C LEU A 151 -3.84 -2.81 18.99
N LEU A 152 -2.82 -3.33 18.33
CA LEU A 152 -1.67 -2.54 17.89
C LEU A 152 -2.07 -1.49 16.84
N VAL A 153 -2.97 -1.83 15.90
CA VAL A 153 -3.52 -0.90 14.91
C VAL A 153 -4.32 0.21 15.58
N ILE A 154 -5.17 -0.15 16.55
CA ILE A 154 -5.96 0.84 17.32
C ILE A 154 -5.04 1.78 18.10
N ALA A 155 -4.03 1.25 18.78
CA ALA A 155 -3.06 2.05 19.53
C ALA A 155 -2.25 2.96 18.60
N PHE A 156 -1.79 2.44 17.46
CA PHE A 156 -1.09 3.22 16.42
C PHE A 156 -1.96 4.37 15.90
N ALA A 157 -3.20 4.07 15.53
CA ALA A 157 -4.15 5.10 15.08
C ALA A 157 -4.37 6.16 16.17
N GLY A 158 -4.56 5.75 17.43
CA GLY A 158 -4.69 6.66 18.56
C GLY A 158 -3.49 7.59 18.74
N VAL A 159 -2.27 7.08 18.62
CA VAL A 159 -1.05 7.90 18.71
C VAL A 159 -0.93 8.86 17.53
N VAL A 160 -1.20 8.42 16.29
CA VAL A 160 -1.19 9.31 15.11
C VAL A 160 -2.23 10.43 15.24
N LEU A 161 -3.44 10.09 15.69
CA LEU A 161 -4.50 11.06 15.95
C LEU A 161 -4.15 12.02 17.08
N TYR A 162 -3.50 11.55 18.13
CA TYR A 162 -3.03 12.41 19.23
C TYR A 162 -1.97 13.40 18.75
N LEU A 163 -0.99 12.96 17.95
CA LEU A 163 0.10 13.80 17.50
C LEU A 163 -0.29 14.83 16.43
N LEU A 164 -1.18 14.44 15.51
CA LEU A 164 -1.56 15.27 14.36
C LEU A 164 -2.99 15.81 14.45
N GLY A 165 -3.84 15.24 15.32
CA GLY A 165 -5.29 15.42 15.29
C GLY A 165 -5.76 16.83 15.64
N GLU A 166 -5.05 17.57 16.50
CA GLU A 166 -5.42 18.93 16.87
C GLU A 166 -5.45 19.89 15.66
N LYS A 167 -4.52 19.67 14.73
CA LYS A 167 -4.31 20.55 13.55
C LYS A 167 -4.45 19.83 12.21
N GLY A 168 -4.53 18.51 12.23
CA GLY A 168 -4.62 17.67 11.03
C GLY A 168 -6.02 17.71 10.41
N ASP A 169 -6.10 17.92 9.11
CA ASP A 169 -7.32 17.70 8.35
C ASP A 169 -7.61 16.20 8.13
N ASN A 170 -8.83 15.88 7.67
CA ASN A 170 -9.23 14.48 7.42
C ASN A 170 -8.26 13.73 6.49
N LYS A 171 -7.73 14.41 5.47
CA LYS A 171 -6.78 13.77 4.52
C LYS A 171 -5.47 13.43 5.20
N THR A 172 -4.91 14.37 5.96
CA THR A 172 -3.66 14.18 6.70
C THR A 172 -3.79 13.04 7.70
N LEU A 173 -4.89 12.97 8.43
CA LEU A 173 -5.13 11.96 9.46
C LEU A 173 -5.42 10.58 8.86
N SER A 174 -6.36 10.49 7.92
CA SER A 174 -6.73 9.22 7.27
C SER A 174 -5.55 8.58 6.55
N ILE A 175 -4.81 9.37 5.76
CA ILE A 175 -3.62 8.87 5.06
C ILE A 175 -2.47 8.65 6.06
N GLY A 176 -2.36 9.45 7.12
CA GLY A 176 -1.38 9.24 8.18
C GLY A 176 -1.50 7.85 8.81
N VAL A 177 -2.72 7.44 9.17
CA VAL A 177 -2.96 6.09 9.69
C VAL A 177 -2.85 5.04 8.59
N GLY A 178 -3.59 5.18 7.48
CA GLY A 178 -3.61 4.21 6.40
C GLY A 178 -2.25 4.02 5.72
N GLY A 179 -1.52 5.13 5.48
CA GLY A 179 -0.16 5.09 4.91
C GLY A 179 0.85 4.44 5.83
N GLY A 180 0.74 4.65 7.15
CA GLY A 180 1.56 3.95 8.13
C GLY A 180 1.37 2.43 8.08
N LEU A 181 0.11 1.96 7.98
CA LEU A 181 -0.19 0.53 7.77
C LEU A 181 0.40 0.02 6.44
N GLY A 182 0.35 0.82 5.37
CA GLY A 182 1.00 0.48 4.09
C GLY A 182 2.51 0.32 4.22
N ILE A 183 3.18 1.16 4.99
CA ILE A 183 4.62 1.02 5.30
C ILE A 183 4.89 -0.28 6.06
N TRP A 184 4.08 -0.63 7.07
CA TRP A 184 4.23 -1.90 7.80
C TRP A 184 4.12 -3.10 6.86
N MET A 185 3.14 -3.06 5.96
CA MET A 185 2.95 -4.11 4.96
C MET A 185 4.15 -4.22 4.02
N LEU A 186 4.72 -3.11 3.54
CA LEU A 186 5.94 -3.10 2.72
C LEU A 186 7.13 -3.72 3.48
N LEU A 187 7.33 -3.33 4.73
CA LEU A 187 8.42 -3.84 5.56
C LEU A 187 8.27 -5.34 5.83
N ASN A 188 7.04 -5.84 6.03
CA ASN A 188 6.76 -7.28 6.11
C ASN A 188 7.10 -8.01 4.80
N VAL A 189 6.77 -7.41 3.63
CA VAL A 189 7.08 -8.00 2.33
C VAL A 189 8.59 -8.23 2.18
N TRP A 190 9.41 -7.25 2.47
CA TRP A 190 10.87 -7.34 2.27
C TRP A 190 11.59 -7.98 3.45
N GLY A 191 11.17 -7.68 4.67
CA GLY A 191 11.81 -8.14 5.90
C GLY A 191 11.54 -9.61 6.23
N ILE A 192 10.31 -10.08 5.98
CA ILE A 192 9.88 -11.42 6.39
C ILE A 192 9.52 -12.30 5.19
N ILE A 193 8.50 -11.88 4.41
CA ILE A 193 7.90 -12.71 3.36
C ILE A 193 8.92 -13.08 2.29
N TRP A 194 9.58 -12.10 1.71
CA TRP A 194 10.56 -12.33 0.64
C TRP A 194 11.76 -13.15 1.09
N ARG A 195 12.30 -12.86 2.27
CA ARG A 195 13.44 -13.62 2.81
C ARG A 195 13.10 -15.09 3.01
N ALA A 196 11.91 -15.38 3.51
CA ALA A 196 11.42 -16.74 3.70
C ALA A 196 11.12 -17.42 2.35
N GLN A 197 10.42 -16.75 1.45
CA GLN A 197 10.04 -17.30 0.15
C GLN A 197 11.25 -17.68 -0.72
N LYS A 198 12.32 -16.88 -0.71
CA LYS A 198 13.57 -17.25 -1.41
C LYS A 198 14.09 -18.60 -0.95
N LYS A 199 14.13 -18.85 0.35
CA LYS A 199 14.62 -20.12 0.92
C LYS A 199 13.66 -21.28 0.63
N ILE A 200 12.35 -21.05 0.66
CA ILE A 200 11.34 -22.06 0.34
C ILE A 200 11.43 -22.47 -1.11
N ILE A 201 11.56 -21.51 -2.03
CA ILE A 201 11.70 -21.80 -3.47
C ILE A 201 12.98 -22.57 -3.74
N ALA A 202 14.13 -22.14 -3.17
CA ALA A 202 15.41 -22.83 -3.33
C ALA A 202 15.33 -24.29 -2.85
N ALA A 203 14.79 -24.53 -1.65
CA ALA A 203 14.61 -25.88 -1.11
C ALA A 203 13.70 -26.75 -2.01
N THR A 204 12.64 -26.14 -2.59
CA THR A 204 11.75 -26.84 -3.51
C THR A 204 12.48 -27.26 -4.79
N VAL A 205 13.32 -26.38 -5.36
CA VAL A 205 14.14 -26.68 -6.55
C VAL A 205 15.15 -27.79 -6.26
N GLU A 206 15.81 -27.73 -5.10
CA GLU A 206 16.78 -28.71 -4.65
C GLU A 206 16.12 -30.05 -4.22
N GLY A 207 14.80 -30.10 -4.12
CA GLY A 207 14.08 -31.30 -3.66
C GLY A 207 14.17 -31.54 -2.16
N THR A 208 14.66 -30.56 -1.38
CA THR A 208 14.76 -30.61 0.08
C THR A 208 13.49 -30.06 0.74
N THR A 209 13.29 -30.35 2.03
CA THR A 209 12.14 -29.84 2.81
C THR A 209 12.51 -28.48 3.43
N PRO A 210 11.78 -27.40 3.10
CA PRO A 210 12.03 -26.11 3.74
C PRO A 210 11.72 -26.16 5.25
N PRO A 211 12.43 -25.38 6.09
CA PRO A 211 12.14 -25.31 7.52
C PRO A 211 10.68 -24.90 7.80
N ALA A 212 9.99 -25.67 8.61
CA ALA A 212 8.55 -25.49 8.87
C ALA A 212 8.22 -24.16 9.56
N ASP A 213 9.11 -23.69 10.45
CA ASP A 213 8.98 -22.40 11.13
C ASP A 213 9.07 -21.23 10.15
N LEU A 214 9.94 -21.33 9.13
CA LEU A 214 10.10 -20.32 8.10
C LEU A 214 8.83 -20.19 7.23
N ALA A 215 8.26 -21.33 6.80
CA ALA A 215 7.02 -21.33 6.06
C ALA A 215 5.86 -20.77 6.89
N ARG A 216 5.81 -21.10 8.19
CA ARG A 216 4.81 -20.59 9.14
C ARG A 216 4.91 -19.08 9.31
N LYS A 217 6.11 -18.54 9.53
CA LYS A 217 6.34 -17.10 9.67
C LYS A 217 5.97 -16.33 8.41
N ALA A 218 6.36 -16.82 7.23
CA ALA A 218 5.98 -16.21 5.96
C ALA A 218 4.46 -16.18 5.76
N PHE A 219 3.78 -17.27 6.11
CA PHE A 219 2.32 -17.36 6.04
C PHE A 219 1.65 -16.36 6.98
N LEU A 220 2.07 -16.29 8.25
CA LEU A 220 1.50 -15.37 9.23
C LEU A 220 1.73 -13.91 8.84
N ALA A 221 2.92 -13.55 8.38
CA ALA A 221 3.22 -12.20 7.91
C ALA A 221 2.38 -11.82 6.68
N SER A 222 2.21 -12.73 5.72
CA SER A 222 1.35 -12.50 4.56
C SER A 222 -0.13 -12.37 4.94
N ARG A 223 -0.61 -13.19 5.86
CA ARG A 223 -1.97 -13.13 6.39
C ARG A 223 -2.21 -11.83 7.16
N THR A 224 -1.23 -11.40 7.96
CA THR A 224 -1.28 -10.10 8.65
C THR A 224 -1.39 -8.96 7.65
N ASN A 225 -0.60 -8.97 6.57
CA ASN A 225 -0.73 -7.97 5.51
C ASN A 225 -2.12 -7.97 4.87
N ALA A 226 -2.73 -9.14 4.63
CA ALA A 226 -4.08 -9.23 4.10
C ALA A 226 -5.13 -8.60 5.05
N TRP A 227 -4.99 -8.78 6.36
CA TRP A 227 -5.84 -8.12 7.36
C TRP A 227 -5.57 -6.61 7.44
N LEU A 228 -4.31 -6.17 7.47
CA LEU A 228 -3.93 -4.76 7.49
C LEU A 228 -4.39 -4.00 6.25
N SER A 229 -4.51 -4.68 5.10
CA SER A 229 -4.98 -4.05 3.86
C SER A 229 -6.42 -3.54 3.95
N LEU A 230 -7.28 -4.13 4.78
CA LEU A 230 -8.67 -3.72 4.92
C LEU A 230 -8.80 -2.32 5.54
N PRO A 231 -8.31 -2.07 6.79
CA PRO A 231 -8.34 -0.72 7.35
C PRO A 231 -7.48 0.27 6.55
N MET A 232 -6.37 -0.16 5.95
CA MET A 232 -5.56 0.69 5.08
C MET A 232 -6.35 1.19 3.88
N LEU A 233 -7.00 0.30 3.12
CA LEU A 233 -7.82 0.68 1.95
C LEU A 233 -9.03 1.53 2.35
N PHE A 234 -9.69 1.21 3.47
CA PHE A 234 -10.79 2.00 4.00
C PHE A 234 -10.35 3.44 4.27
N LEU A 235 -9.25 3.65 4.98
CA LEU A 235 -8.71 4.97 5.29
C LEU A 235 -8.21 5.72 4.05
N MET A 236 -7.63 5.02 3.07
CA MET A 236 -7.28 5.62 1.77
C MET A 236 -8.52 6.08 1.00
N GLY A 237 -9.59 5.28 0.99
CA GLY A 237 -10.86 5.62 0.34
C GLY A 237 -11.55 6.84 0.97
N THR A 238 -11.60 6.89 2.30
CA THR A 238 -12.27 7.96 3.06
C THR A 238 -11.45 9.24 3.20
N SER A 239 -10.19 9.24 2.77
CA SER A 239 -9.36 10.45 2.70
C SER A 239 -9.78 11.41 1.59
N HIS A 240 -10.61 10.97 0.65
CA HIS A 240 -11.05 11.74 -0.51
C HIS A 240 -12.58 11.92 -0.48
N GLY A 241 -13.03 13.08 -0.97
CA GLY A 241 -14.45 13.42 -1.04
C GLY A 241 -15.02 14.02 0.25
N ASP A 242 -16.34 14.00 0.37
CA ASP A 242 -17.09 14.66 1.43
C ASP A 242 -17.25 13.81 2.70
N TYR A 243 -16.76 12.56 2.69
CA TYR A 243 -16.83 11.65 3.82
C TYR A 243 -15.67 11.90 4.79
N GLN A 244 -15.94 12.68 5.84
CA GLN A 244 -14.96 12.93 6.89
C GLN A 244 -15.13 11.91 8.02
N ILE A 245 -14.04 11.20 8.34
CA ILE A 245 -13.98 10.31 9.51
C ILE A 245 -13.29 11.04 10.67
N PHE A 246 -12.28 11.85 10.32
CA PHE A 246 -11.48 12.58 11.29
C PHE A 246 -11.59 14.09 11.06
N GLY A 247 -11.38 14.84 12.10
CA GLY A 247 -11.41 16.29 12.09
C GLY A 247 -12.56 16.84 12.91
N THR A 248 -12.40 18.07 13.35
CA THR A 248 -13.47 18.82 14.02
C THR A 248 -14.38 19.41 12.96
N ASN A 249 -15.69 19.16 13.06
CA ASN A 249 -16.70 19.95 12.35
C ASN A 249 -16.58 21.40 12.85
N LYS A 250 -15.75 22.20 12.16
CA LYS A 250 -15.69 23.65 12.34
C LYS A 250 -16.36 24.29 11.14
#